data_5e86f568083200e807db8d880051c877
#
_entry.id   5e86f568083200e807db8d880051c877
#
_cell.length_a   1.000
_cell.length_b   1.000
_cell.length_c   1.000
_cell.angle_alpha   90.00
_cell.angle_beta   90.00
_cell.angle_gamma   90.00
#
_symmetry.space_group_name_H-M   'P 1'
#
loop_
_entity.id
_entity.type
_entity.pdbx_description
1 polymer ?
#
loop_
_entity_poly.entity_id
_entity_poly.type
_entity_poly.pdbx_seq_one_letter_code
_entity_poly.pdbx_strand_id
1 'polypeptide(L)'
;MTDELVFRAFAVSRHRLPYDGAGVTTLVGGYGCPLACKYCINGACSDPAFRPKIYTVPALFDAVKIDDLYFTATGGGVTFGGGEPLLQAPFIAAFIRYAKAQGVVWKFNLETSLAVPPELFDALIPEGIPAADCPVDEFIVDIKDMDPAIYARYTGRTPEFMRRNLARLAALTPDRVTVRVPLIPGYNTDEDCDRSEEILRGMGFERIERFAYRTKQ
;
A
#
# COMPACT_ATOMS: atom_id res chain seq x y z
N MET A 1 -5.16 15.21 27.00
CA MET A 1 -5.20 13.77 26.71
C MET A 1 -4.57 13.63 25.32
N THR A 2 -3.35 13.13 25.25
CA THR A 2 -2.75 12.76 23.95
C THR A 2 -3.55 11.58 23.46
N ASP A 3 -4.31 11.74 22.34
CA ASP A 3 -5.01 10.63 21.73
C ASP A 3 -3.97 9.54 21.44
N GLU A 4 -4.15 8.37 22.05
CA GLU A 4 -3.26 7.24 21.85
C GLU A 4 -3.31 6.85 20.36
N LEU A 5 -2.14 6.81 19.71
CA LEU A 5 -2.03 6.48 18.30
C LEU A 5 -2.41 5.01 18.09
N VAL A 6 -3.49 4.74 17.36
CA VAL A 6 -4.02 3.40 17.13
C VAL A 6 -4.16 3.08 15.66
N PHE A 7 -4.03 1.79 15.32
CA PHE A 7 -4.32 1.25 13.98
C PHE A 7 -5.68 0.54 13.98
N ARG A 8 -6.51 0.92 13.05
CA ARG A 8 -7.80 0.27 12.80
C ARG A 8 -7.61 -0.78 11.71
N ALA A 9 -7.50 -2.04 12.11
CA ALA A 9 -7.31 -3.15 11.18
C ALA A 9 -8.64 -3.81 10.80
N PHE A 10 -8.89 -3.99 9.50
CA PHE A 10 -10.00 -4.84 9.06
C PHE A 10 -9.57 -6.30 8.96
N ALA A 11 -8.28 -6.58 8.77
CA ALA A 11 -7.72 -7.92 8.72
C ALA A 11 -6.25 -7.94 9.12
N VAL A 12 -5.78 -9.09 9.64
CA VAL A 12 -4.38 -9.46 9.72
C VAL A 12 -4.26 -10.85 9.09
N SER A 13 -3.59 -10.94 7.95
CA SER A 13 -3.46 -12.18 7.17
C SER A 13 -2.01 -12.61 7.14
N ARG A 14 -1.73 -13.75 7.79
CA ARG A 14 -0.39 -14.29 7.97
C ARG A 14 0.04 -15.18 6.80
N HIS A 15 1.36 -15.36 6.66
CA HIS A 15 2.01 -16.27 5.70
C HIS A 15 1.60 -16.02 4.26
N ARG A 16 1.64 -14.76 3.84
CA ARG A 16 1.37 -14.36 2.47
C ARG A 16 2.59 -14.63 1.59
N LEU A 17 2.38 -15.19 0.39
CA LEU A 17 3.39 -15.55 -0.59
C LEU A 17 2.83 -15.33 -2.00
N PRO A 18 3.55 -14.83 -2.95
CA PRO A 18 4.66 -13.86 -2.98
C PRO A 18 4.15 -12.46 -3.31
N TYR A 19 2.83 -12.21 -3.18
CA TYR A 19 2.16 -11.03 -3.78
C TYR A 19 2.30 -9.73 -2.97
N ASP A 20 2.63 -9.83 -1.70
CA ASP A 20 2.60 -8.68 -0.78
C ASP A 20 4.03 -8.27 -0.36
N GLY A 21 5.03 -8.47 -1.23
CA GLY A 21 6.44 -8.20 -0.99
C GLY A 21 7.31 -9.46 -1.05
N ALA A 22 8.61 -9.30 -0.89
CA ALA A 22 9.56 -10.41 -0.93
C ALA A 22 9.45 -11.30 0.32
N GLY A 23 9.71 -12.61 0.15
CA GLY A 23 9.68 -13.59 1.24
C GLY A 23 8.28 -13.87 1.77
N VAL A 24 8.21 -14.39 2.99
CA VAL A 24 6.95 -14.58 3.71
C VAL A 24 6.56 -13.27 4.38
N THR A 25 5.33 -12.79 4.15
CA THR A 25 4.84 -11.55 4.76
C THR A 25 3.59 -11.80 5.60
N THR A 26 3.33 -10.87 6.52
CA THR A 26 2.03 -10.73 7.19
C THR A 26 1.41 -9.43 6.72
N LEU A 27 0.25 -9.53 6.05
CA LEU A 27 -0.54 -8.38 5.61
C LEU A 27 -1.36 -7.83 6.78
N VAL A 28 -1.14 -6.57 7.11
CA VAL A 28 -1.93 -5.79 8.06
C VAL A 28 -2.85 -4.87 7.27
N GLY A 29 -4.10 -5.27 7.13
CA GLY A 29 -5.10 -4.57 6.34
C GLY A 29 -5.73 -3.42 7.10
N GLY A 30 -5.49 -2.18 6.64
CA GLY A 30 -6.05 -0.96 7.22
C GLY A 30 -7.54 -0.79 6.88
N TYR A 31 -8.34 -0.38 7.88
CA TYR A 31 -9.73 0.00 7.69
C TYR A 31 -9.84 1.42 7.16
N GLY A 32 -10.67 1.61 6.14
CA GLY A 32 -10.87 2.87 5.44
C GLY A 32 -10.19 2.87 4.07
N CYS A 33 -10.84 3.47 3.08
CA CYS A 33 -10.28 3.72 1.75
C CYS A 33 -10.97 4.97 1.16
N PRO A 34 -10.22 5.89 0.54
CA PRO A 34 -10.82 7.06 -0.11
C PRO A 34 -11.46 6.71 -1.46
N LEU A 35 -11.13 5.54 -2.03
CA LEU A 35 -11.64 5.08 -3.32
C LEU A 35 -12.90 4.22 -3.15
N ALA A 36 -13.73 4.19 -4.20
CA ALA A 36 -14.92 3.35 -4.31
C ALA A 36 -14.82 2.41 -5.53
N CYS A 37 -13.70 1.70 -5.63
CA CYS A 37 -13.40 0.79 -6.75
C CYS A 37 -14.52 -0.24 -6.96
N LYS A 38 -14.99 -0.38 -8.20
CA LYS A 38 -16.17 -1.20 -8.53
C LYS A 38 -15.96 -2.71 -8.28
N TYR A 39 -14.73 -3.20 -8.37
CA TYR A 39 -14.37 -4.59 -8.14
C TYR A 39 -13.47 -4.75 -6.91
N CYS A 40 -13.72 -3.95 -5.86
CA CYS A 40 -12.93 -4.03 -4.63
C CYS A 40 -13.14 -5.38 -3.93
N ILE A 41 -12.07 -6.17 -3.79
CA ILE A 41 -12.10 -7.45 -3.06
C ILE A 41 -12.15 -7.26 -1.54
N ASN A 42 -11.72 -6.08 -1.08
CA ASN A 42 -11.64 -5.70 0.33
C ASN A 42 -12.81 -4.80 0.75
N GLY A 43 -14.01 -4.98 0.19
CA GLY A 43 -15.17 -4.10 0.43
C GLY A 43 -15.50 -3.88 1.90
N ALA A 44 -15.22 -4.85 2.77
CA ALA A 44 -15.38 -4.73 4.21
C ALA A 44 -14.52 -3.61 4.84
N CYS A 45 -13.43 -3.20 4.20
CA CYS A 45 -12.58 -2.11 4.71
C CYS A 45 -13.27 -0.74 4.69
N SER A 46 -14.34 -0.59 3.92
CA SER A 46 -15.12 0.65 3.78
C SER A 46 -16.56 0.51 4.26
N ASP A 47 -16.94 -0.64 4.79
CA ASP A 47 -18.30 -0.89 5.30
C ASP A 47 -18.47 -0.22 6.69
N PRO A 48 -19.39 0.77 6.83
CA PRO A 48 -19.64 1.41 8.12
C PRO A 48 -20.14 0.46 9.21
N ALA A 49 -20.72 -0.67 8.83
CA ALA A 49 -21.18 -1.70 9.78
C ALA A 49 -20.03 -2.56 10.30
N PHE A 50 -18.92 -2.64 9.59
CA PHE A 50 -17.76 -3.40 10.01
C PHE A 50 -17.14 -2.82 11.29
N ARG A 51 -16.66 -3.69 12.17
CA ARG A 51 -16.00 -3.29 13.42
C ARG A 51 -14.53 -3.66 13.34
N PRO A 52 -13.64 -2.70 12.99
CA PRO A 52 -12.20 -2.97 12.88
C PRO A 52 -11.61 -3.32 14.25
N LYS A 53 -10.65 -4.23 14.25
CA LYS A 53 -9.84 -4.48 15.44
C LYS A 53 -8.89 -3.30 15.65
N ILE A 54 -8.81 -2.85 16.90
CA ILE A 54 -7.97 -1.70 17.28
C ILE A 54 -6.67 -2.23 17.87
N TYR A 55 -5.54 -1.70 17.38
CA TYR A 55 -4.23 -2.04 17.88
C TYR A 55 -3.46 -0.79 18.30
N THR A 56 -2.83 -0.84 19.45
CA THR A 56 -1.71 0.04 19.78
C THR A 56 -0.45 -0.44 19.08
N VAL A 57 0.62 0.37 19.04
CA VAL A 57 1.88 -0.02 18.40
C VAL A 57 2.47 -1.30 19.02
N PRO A 58 2.58 -1.42 20.37
CA PRO A 58 3.07 -2.66 20.98
C PRO A 58 2.16 -3.86 20.70
N ALA A 59 0.83 -3.67 20.77
CA ALA A 59 -0.12 -4.76 20.55
C ALA A 59 -0.07 -5.30 19.11
N LEU A 60 0.11 -4.44 18.10
CA LEU A 60 0.30 -4.89 16.74
C LEU A 60 1.64 -5.61 16.56
N PHE A 61 2.71 -5.08 17.18
CA PHE A 61 4.02 -5.72 17.16
C PHE A 61 3.96 -7.13 17.71
N ASP A 62 3.36 -7.35 18.88
CA ASP A 62 3.20 -8.66 19.48
C ASP A 62 2.35 -9.60 18.60
N ALA A 63 1.32 -9.07 17.94
CA ALA A 63 0.48 -9.84 17.04
C ALA A 63 1.20 -10.37 15.79
N VAL A 64 2.19 -9.63 15.25
CA VAL A 64 2.95 -10.03 14.06
C VAL A 64 4.28 -10.71 14.39
N LYS A 65 4.83 -10.48 15.58
CA LYS A 65 6.11 -11.06 16.03
C LYS A 65 6.11 -12.58 16.05
N ILE A 66 4.97 -13.22 16.16
CA ILE A 66 4.84 -14.68 16.09
C ILE A 66 5.35 -15.26 14.76
N ASP A 67 5.46 -14.41 13.72
CA ASP A 67 5.96 -14.76 12.39
C ASP A 67 7.44 -14.43 12.18
N ASP A 68 8.15 -13.93 13.21
CA ASP A 68 9.56 -13.48 13.16
C ASP A 68 10.50 -14.49 12.51
N LEU A 69 10.34 -15.79 12.86
CA LEU A 69 11.13 -16.87 12.28
C LEU A 69 10.98 -16.94 10.75
N TYR A 70 9.75 -16.81 10.26
CA TYR A 70 9.47 -16.83 8.82
C TYR A 70 10.02 -15.60 8.12
N PHE A 71 9.86 -14.41 8.73
CA PHE A 71 10.39 -13.16 8.18
C PHE A 71 11.92 -13.23 8.07
N THR A 72 12.58 -13.62 9.14
CA THR A 72 14.06 -13.72 9.19
C THR A 72 14.59 -14.76 8.20
N ALA A 73 13.93 -15.94 8.13
CA ALA A 73 14.39 -17.04 7.27
C ALA A 73 14.22 -16.75 5.77
N THR A 74 13.27 -15.90 5.39
CA THR A 74 12.91 -15.65 3.98
C THR A 74 13.22 -14.23 3.49
N GLY A 75 13.68 -13.35 4.37
CA GLY A 75 13.85 -11.92 4.06
C GLY A 75 12.52 -11.18 3.88
N GLY A 76 11.45 -11.67 4.50
CA GLY A 76 10.11 -11.09 4.47
C GLY A 76 9.85 -10.11 5.62
N GLY A 77 8.57 -9.90 5.93
CA GLY A 77 8.19 -8.97 7.01
C GLY A 77 6.71 -8.58 7.03
N VAL A 78 6.44 -7.32 7.30
CA VAL A 78 5.09 -6.79 7.45
C VAL A 78 4.72 -5.91 6.25
N THR A 79 3.57 -6.21 5.64
CA THR A 79 3.00 -5.39 4.57
C THR A 79 1.75 -4.68 5.10
N PHE A 80 1.74 -3.36 5.05
CA PHE A 80 0.54 -2.57 5.30
C PHE A 80 -0.22 -2.38 4.00
N GLY A 81 -1.50 -2.74 3.98
CA GLY A 81 -2.33 -2.69 2.77
C GLY A 81 -3.82 -2.77 3.10
N GLY A 82 -4.59 -3.42 2.25
CA GLY A 82 -6.00 -3.75 2.49
C GLY A 82 -6.97 -2.70 2.00
N GLY A 83 -7.35 -1.70 2.82
CA GLY A 83 -7.98 -0.45 2.38
C GLY A 83 -6.93 0.50 1.81
N GLU A 84 -6.84 1.73 2.32
CA GLU A 84 -5.72 2.62 2.02
C GLU A 84 -4.90 2.82 3.30
N PRO A 85 -3.75 2.15 3.44
CA PRO A 85 -2.96 2.20 4.67
C PRO A 85 -2.42 3.60 4.99
N LEU A 86 -2.18 4.44 3.97
CA LEU A 86 -1.72 5.82 4.16
C LEU A 86 -2.71 6.70 4.92
N LEU A 87 -3.99 6.32 5.05
CA LEU A 87 -4.92 6.99 5.98
C LEU A 87 -4.45 6.88 7.45
N GLN A 88 -3.58 5.92 7.74
CA GLN A 88 -3.02 5.66 9.06
C GLN A 88 -1.49 5.79 9.07
N ALA A 89 -0.93 6.59 8.18
CA ALA A 89 0.50 6.78 7.99
C ALA A 89 1.27 7.16 9.28
N PRO A 90 0.76 8.04 10.18
CA PRO A 90 1.43 8.33 11.44
C PRO A 90 1.65 7.09 12.31
N PHE A 91 0.65 6.18 12.35
CA PHE A 91 0.79 4.92 13.08
C PHE A 91 1.83 4.01 12.44
N ILE A 92 1.80 3.86 11.12
CA ILE A 92 2.75 3.02 10.37
C ILE A 92 4.18 3.50 10.63
N ALA A 93 4.42 4.80 10.57
CA ALA A 93 5.73 5.39 10.89
C ALA A 93 6.18 5.08 12.33
N ALA A 94 5.25 5.19 13.30
CA ALA A 94 5.53 4.86 14.69
C ALA A 94 5.80 3.35 14.88
N PHE A 95 5.04 2.49 14.20
CA PHE A 95 5.21 1.04 14.24
C PHE A 95 6.58 0.62 13.70
N ILE A 96 6.99 1.13 12.54
CA ILE A 96 8.29 0.82 11.95
C ILE A 96 9.43 1.23 12.88
N ARG A 97 9.36 2.44 13.45
CA ARG A 97 10.36 2.90 14.43
C ARG A 97 10.42 2.01 15.67
N TYR A 98 9.26 1.64 16.20
CA TYR A 98 9.15 0.75 17.36
C TYR A 98 9.74 -0.62 17.05
N ALA A 99 9.36 -1.24 15.94
CA ALA A 99 9.84 -2.55 15.53
C ALA A 99 11.37 -2.56 15.34
N LYS A 100 11.92 -1.55 14.62
CA LYS A 100 13.38 -1.39 14.48
C LYS A 100 14.09 -1.23 15.83
N ALA A 101 13.49 -0.53 16.78
CA ALA A 101 14.04 -0.39 18.15
C ALA A 101 13.99 -1.71 18.94
N GLN A 102 13.13 -2.67 18.58
CA GLN A 102 13.14 -4.03 19.16
C GLN A 102 14.20 -4.95 18.52
N GLY A 103 15.01 -4.45 17.57
CA GLY A 103 16.12 -5.17 16.94
C GLY A 103 15.71 -6.16 15.84
N VAL A 104 14.48 -6.07 15.33
CA VAL A 104 14.03 -6.95 14.22
C VAL A 104 14.67 -6.53 12.89
N VAL A 105 14.86 -7.52 12.01
CA VAL A 105 15.41 -7.33 10.64
C VAL A 105 14.34 -7.48 9.55
N TRP A 106 13.07 -7.24 9.92
CA TRP A 106 11.94 -7.38 9.00
C TRP A 106 11.94 -6.34 7.91
N LYS A 107 11.35 -6.70 6.77
CA LYS A 107 10.98 -5.74 5.74
C LYS A 107 9.64 -5.10 6.07
N PHE A 108 9.50 -3.82 5.72
CA PHE A 108 8.26 -3.07 5.86
C PHE A 108 7.80 -2.61 4.49
N ASN A 109 6.71 -3.21 4.01
CA ASN A 109 6.17 -2.95 2.69
C ASN A 109 4.85 -2.18 2.79
N LEU A 110 4.53 -1.44 1.74
CA LEU A 110 3.30 -0.65 1.64
C LEU A 110 2.57 -0.97 0.34
N GLU A 111 1.40 -1.59 0.43
CA GLU A 111 0.48 -1.79 -0.70
C GLU A 111 -0.57 -0.67 -0.70
N THR A 112 -0.52 0.23 -1.69
CA THR A 112 -1.28 1.48 -1.67
C THR A 112 -1.75 1.89 -3.06
N SER A 113 -2.85 2.64 -3.13
CA SER A 113 -3.28 3.37 -4.33
C SER A 113 -2.66 4.76 -4.44
N LEU A 114 -1.96 5.24 -3.41
CA LEU A 114 -1.45 6.61 -3.27
C LEU A 114 -2.54 7.70 -3.32
N ALA A 115 -3.81 7.35 -3.26
CA ALA A 115 -4.94 8.28 -3.43
C ALA A 115 -5.26 9.04 -2.14
N VAL A 116 -4.26 9.57 -1.46
CA VAL A 116 -4.41 10.35 -0.22
C VAL A 116 -3.85 11.76 -0.38
N PRO A 117 -4.33 12.74 0.40
CA PRO A 117 -3.68 14.05 0.48
C PRO A 117 -2.19 13.93 0.78
N PRO A 118 -1.34 14.81 0.22
CA PRO A 118 0.12 14.75 0.40
C PRO A 118 0.56 14.75 1.86
N GLU A 119 -0.17 15.42 2.73
CA GLU A 119 0.14 15.53 4.16
C GLU A 119 0.11 14.16 4.87
N LEU A 120 -0.77 13.25 4.40
CA LEU A 120 -0.79 11.87 4.92
C LEU A 120 0.39 11.05 4.37
N PHE A 121 0.77 11.28 3.11
CA PHE A 121 1.97 10.67 2.57
C PHE A 121 3.23 11.17 3.30
N ASP A 122 3.30 12.48 3.58
CA ASP A 122 4.42 13.12 4.30
C ASP A 122 4.58 12.61 5.74
N ALA A 123 3.50 12.20 6.38
CA ALA A 123 3.55 11.64 7.72
C ALA A 123 4.37 10.32 7.79
N LEU A 124 4.48 9.59 6.67
CA LEU A 124 5.32 8.39 6.56
C LEU A 124 6.62 8.66 5.80
N ILE A 125 6.55 9.43 4.73
CA ILE A 125 7.64 9.75 3.82
C ILE A 125 7.77 11.28 3.72
N PRO A 126 8.46 11.94 4.66
CA PRO A 126 8.61 13.38 4.66
C PRO A 126 9.21 13.92 3.35
N GLU A 127 8.79 15.10 2.93
CA GLU A 127 9.36 15.74 1.74
C GLU A 127 10.85 16.01 1.95
N GLY A 128 11.68 15.68 0.94
CA GLY A 128 13.13 15.87 1.00
C GLY A 128 13.89 14.83 1.84
N ILE A 129 13.21 13.78 2.34
CA ILE A 129 13.90 12.66 3.00
C ILE A 129 14.90 12.01 2.03
N PRO A 130 16.13 11.69 2.46
CA PRO A 130 17.05 10.90 1.63
C PRO A 130 16.49 9.51 1.37
N ALA A 131 16.71 8.95 0.17
CA ALA A 131 16.25 7.61 -0.19
C ALA A 131 16.74 6.52 0.80
N ALA A 132 17.94 6.67 1.34
CA ALA A 132 18.50 5.75 2.33
C ALA A 132 17.72 5.74 3.66
N ASP A 133 17.07 6.85 3.99
CA ASP A 133 16.31 7.02 5.25
C ASP A 133 14.82 6.67 5.09
N CYS A 134 14.38 6.31 3.87
CA CYS A 134 13.01 5.89 3.62
C CYS A 134 12.67 4.67 4.50
N PRO A 135 11.64 4.77 5.37
CA PRO A 135 11.31 3.71 6.32
C PRO A 135 10.71 2.46 5.66
N VAL A 136 10.17 2.61 4.44
CA VAL A 136 9.52 1.57 3.65
C VAL A 136 10.54 0.90 2.74
N ASP A 137 10.60 -0.42 2.78
CA ASP A 137 11.53 -1.21 1.97
C ASP A 137 11.01 -1.45 0.55
N GLU A 138 9.70 -1.64 0.40
CA GLU A 138 9.05 -1.83 -0.91
C GLU A 138 7.66 -1.19 -0.94
N PHE A 139 7.38 -0.49 -2.05
CA PHE A 139 6.07 0.04 -2.37
C PHE A 139 5.43 -0.81 -3.47
N ILE A 140 4.22 -1.28 -3.22
CA ILE A 140 3.39 -1.98 -4.19
C ILE A 140 2.24 -1.04 -4.52
N VAL A 141 2.34 -0.37 -5.67
CA VAL A 141 1.43 0.71 -6.04
C VAL A 141 0.42 0.24 -7.07
N ASP A 142 -0.85 0.20 -6.69
CA ASP A 142 -1.97 -0.17 -7.55
C ASP A 142 -2.59 1.11 -8.15
N ILE A 143 -2.14 1.53 -9.34
CA ILE A 143 -2.51 2.81 -9.95
C ILE A 143 -3.94 2.87 -10.50
N LYS A 144 -4.60 1.75 -10.72
CA LYS A 144 -5.90 1.55 -11.40
C LYS A 144 -5.83 1.89 -12.89
N ASP A 145 -5.53 3.13 -13.27
CA ASP A 145 -5.25 3.56 -14.64
C ASP A 145 -4.56 4.94 -14.63
N MET A 146 -3.76 5.23 -15.64
CA MET A 146 -3.14 6.55 -15.82
C MET A 146 -4.03 7.51 -16.62
N ASP A 147 -5.06 7.02 -17.31
CA ASP A 147 -6.07 7.88 -17.92
C ASP A 147 -7.04 8.43 -16.85
N PRO A 148 -7.21 9.76 -16.71
CA PRO A 148 -8.03 10.35 -15.66
C PRO A 148 -9.52 9.99 -15.76
N ALA A 149 -10.05 9.80 -16.97
CA ALA A 149 -11.45 9.46 -17.17
C ALA A 149 -11.73 8.00 -16.81
N ILE A 150 -10.82 7.08 -17.18
CA ILE A 150 -10.89 5.67 -16.79
C ILE A 150 -10.76 5.56 -15.28
N TYR A 151 -9.74 6.21 -14.69
CA TYR A 151 -9.52 6.22 -13.25
C TYR A 151 -10.77 6.69 -12.49
N ALA A 152 -11.33 7.85 -12.88
CA ALA A 152 -12.50 8.43 -12.22
C ALA A 152 -13.73 7.54 -12.34
N ARG A 153 -13.98 6.97 -13.52
CA ARG A 153 -15.11 6.06 -13.77
C ARG A 153 -15.03 4.78 -12.92
N TYR A 154 -13.82 4.25 -12.70
CA TYR A 154 -13.61 3.03 -11.96
C TYR A 154 -13.59 3.26 -10.44
N THR A 155 -12.89 4.30 -9.98
CA THR A 155 -12.63 4.56 -8.55
C THR A 155 -13.61 5.52 -7.90
N GLY A 156 -14.37 6.28 -8.68
CA GLY A 156 -15.24 7.36 -8.18
C GLY A 156 -14.49 8.61 -7.69
N ARG A 157 -13.19 8.73 -8.01
CA ARG A 157 -12.32 9.85 -7.61
C ARG A 157 -11.43 10.28 -8.77
N THR A 158 -10.90 11.50 -8.67
CA THR A 158 -9.91 12.00 -9.61
C THR A 158 -8.49 11.53 -9.20
N PRO A 159 -7.53 11.42 -10.15
CA PRO A 159 -6.21 10.84 -9.88
C PRO A 159 -5.17 11.84 -9.33
N GLU A 160 -5.54 13.09 -8.99
CA GLU A 160 -4.57 14.14 -8.65
C GLU A 160 -3.64 13.75 -7.51
N PHE A 161 -4.18 13.23 -6.41
CA PHE A 161 -3.36 12.81 -5.27
C PHE A 161 -2.48 11.63 -5.63
N MET A 162 -3.05 10.63 -6.31
CA MET A 162 -2.28 9.46 -6.78
C MET A 162 -1.11 9.91 -7.64
N ARG A 163 -1.34 10.75 -8.66
CA ARG A 163 -0.30 11.23 -9.57
C ARG A 163 0.79 12.04 -8.86
N ARG A 164 0.40 12.92 -7.93
CA ARG A 164 1.35 13.72 -7.16
C ARG A 164 2.23 12.85 -6.27
N ASN A 165 1.66 11.92 -5.53
CA ASN A 165 2.40 11.03 -4.65
C ASN A 165 3.26 10.03 -5.45
N LEU A 166 2.77 9.56 -6.61
CA LEU A 166 3.53 8.71 -7.53
C LEU A 166 4.77 9.42 -8.09
N ALA A 167 4.63 10.70 -8.49
CA ALA A 167 5.76 11.52 -8.95
C ALA A 167 6.81 11.71 -7.85
N ARG A 168 6.40 11.82 -6.59
CA ARG A 168 7.33 11.88 -5.45
C ARG A 168 8.07 10.57 -5.24
N LEU A 169 7.39 9.42 -5.37
CA LEU A 169 8.07 8.12 -5.30
C LEU A 169 9.05 7.92 -6.45
N ALA A 170 8.70 8.36 -7.66
CA ALA A 170 9.59 8.31 -8.82
C ALA A 170 10.88 9.13 -8.60
N ALA A 171 10.77 10.28 -7.94
CA ALA A 171 11.93 11.13 -7.62
C ALA A 171 12.76 10.59 -6.44
N LEU A 172 12.14 9.86 -5.51
CA LEU A 172 12.80 9.41 -4.28
C LEU A 172 13.45 8.04 -4.43
N THR A 173 12.70 7.03 -4.92
CA THR A 173 13.13 5.63 -4.83
C THR A 173 12.38 4.74 -5.84
N PRO A 174 12.51 5.01 -7.16
CA PRO A 174 11.78 4.24 -8.18
C PRO A 174 12.17 2.76 -8.19
N ASP A 175 13.37 2.43 -7.76
CA ASP A 175 13.92 1.08 -7.63
C ASP A 175 13.22 0.21 -6.56
N ARG A 176 12.56 0.84 -5.58
CA ARG A 176 11.79 0.15 -4.52
C ARG A 176 10.29 0.08 -4.83
N VAL A 177 9.86 0.52 -6.01
CA VAL A 177 8.45 0.58 -6.37
C VAL A 177 8.10 -0.48 -7.40
N THR A 178 7.16 -1.35 -7.07
CA THR A 178 6.46 -2.20 -8.03
C THR A 178 5.12 -1.56 -8.35
N VAL A 179 4.91 -1.14 -9.61
CA VAL A 179 3.65 -0.53 -10.03
C VAL A 179 2.76 -1.58 -10.67
N ARG A 180 1.56 -1.75 -10.15
CA ARG A 180 0.55 -2.67 -10.70
C ARG A 180 -0.40 -1.95 -11.62
N VAL A 181 -0.49 -2.45 -12.86
CA VAL A 181 -1.38 -1.97 -13.93
C VAL A 181 -2.45 -3.02 -14.17
N PRO A 182 -3.66 -2.87 -13.60
CA PRO A 182 -4.73 -3.83 -13.78
C PRO A 182 -5.44 -3.67 -15.12
N LEU A 183 -5.65 -4.79 -15.84
CA LEU A 183 -6.67 -4.86 -16.88
C LEU A 183 -8.03 -5.08 -16.20
N ILE A 184 -8.90 -4.07 -16.29
CA ILE A 184 -10.17 -4.00 -15.55
C ILE A 184 -11.34 -4.21 -16.51
N PRO A 185 -12.03 -5.36 -16.50
CA PRO A 185 -13.13 -5.65 -17.42
C PRO A 185 -14.20 -4.56 -17.43
N GLY A 186 -14.53 -4.04 -18.62
CA GLY A 186 -15.53 -3.00 -18.81
C GLY A 186 -15.07 -1.57 -18.49
N TYR A 187 -13.82 -1.38 -18.10
CA TYR A 187 -13.28 -0.05 -17.77
C TYR A 187 -12.09 0.35 -18.64
N ASN A 188 -11.13 -0.53 -18.84
CA ASN A 188 -9.98 -0.27 -19.70
C ASN A 188 -9.72 -1.45 -20.65
N THR A 189 -8.83 -1.23 -21.61
CA THR A 189 -8.39 -2.18 -22.62
C THR A 189 -6.90 -2.47 -22.47
N ASP A 190 -6.37 -3.41 -23.27
CA ASP A 190 -4.93 -3.67 -23.32
C ASP A 190 -4.16 -2.43 -23.78
N GLU A 191 -4.69 -1.67 -24.76
CA GLU A 191 -4.09 -0.43 -25.23
C GLU A 191 -4.06 0.66 -24.15
N ASP A 192 -5.05 0.73 -23.24
CA ASP A 192 -5.05 1.63 -22.10
C ASP A 192 -3.96 1.23 -21.10
N CYS A 193 -3.81 -0.07 -20.86
CA CYS A 193 -2.72 -0.60 -20.04
C CYS A 193 -1.35 -0.30 -20.66
N ASP A 194 -1.17 -0.48 -21.97
CA ASP A 194 0.07 -0.14 -22.68
C ASP A 194 0.44 1.33 -22.51
N ARG A 195 -0.53 2.25 -22.68
CA ARG A 195 -0.32 3.68 -22.44
C ARG A 195 0.06 3.98 -20.99
N SER A 196 -0.58 3.33 -20.03
CA SER A 196 -0.26 3.48 -18.61
C SER A 196 1.17 3.02 -18.33
N GLU A 197 1.60 1.87 -18.88
CA GLU A 197 2.96 1.37 -18.71
C GLU A 197 4.01 2.28 -19.36
N GLU A 198 3.72 2.84 -20.55
CA GLU A 198 4.61 3.80 -21.22
C GLU A 198 4.86 5.05 -20.36
N ILE A 199 3.77 5.62 -19.80
CA ILE A 199 3.86 6.76 -18.87
C ILE A 199 4.70 6.40 -17.66
N LEU A 200 4.49 5.25 -17.05
CA LEU A 200 5.20 4.79 -15.86
C LEU A 200 6.70 4.57 -16.13
N ARG A 201 7.04 3.96 -17.29
CA ARG A 201 8.45 3.83 -17.72
C ARG A 201 9.09 5.20 -17.93
N GLY A 202 8.35 6.15 -18.53
CA GLY A 202 8.79 7.54 -18.67
C GLY A 202 9.04 8.26 -17.34
N MET A 203 8.38 7.83 -16.24
CA MET A 203 8.61 8.31 -14.89
C MET A 203 9.80 7.62 -14.19
N GLY A 204 10.42 6.60 -14.80
CA GLY A 204 11.58 5.88 -14.26
C GLY A 204 11.25 4.61 -13.49
N PHE A 205 10.01 4.11 -13.52
CA PHE A 205 9.66 2.83 -12.92
C PHE A 205 10.05 1.67 -13.83
N GLU A 206 10.81 0.72 -13.32
CA GLU A 206 11.25 -0.47 -14.05
C GLU A 206 10.39 -1.70 -13.72
N ARG A 207 9.90 -1.81 -12.47
CA ARG A 207 9.08 -2.93 -12.02
C ARG A 207 7.60 -2.60 -12.22
N ILE A 208 7.06 -3.03 -13.36
CA ILE A 208 5.66 -2.84 -13.74
C ILE A 208 5.02 -4.22 -13.92
N GLU A 209 3.95 -4.48 -13.19
CA GLU A 209 3.20 -5.74 -13.22
C GLU A 209 1.81 -5.53 -13.82
N ARG A 210 1.56 -6.08 -15.01
CA ARG A 210 0.21 -6.16 -15.57
C ARG A 210 -0.48 -7.42 -15.07
N PHE A 211 -1.75 -7.28 -14.68
CA PHE A 211 -2.60 -8.41 -14.32
C PHE A 211 -4.07 -8.12 -14.68
N ALA A 212 -4.85 -9.17 -14.89
CA ALA A 212 -6.27 -9.03 -15.17
C ALA A 212 -7.11 -9.26 -13.89
N TYR A 213 -8.08 -8.37 -13.62
CA TYR A 213 -9.05 -8.62 -12.57
C TYR A 213 -9.94 -9.82 -12.92
N ARG A 214 -10.06 -10.73 -11.96
CA ARG A 214 -11.06 -11.80 -12.01
C ARG A 214 -12.33 -11.29 -11.38
N THR A 215 -13.33 -10.96 -12.20
CA THR A 215 -14.68 -10.67 -11.71
C THR A 215 -15.37 -11.98 -11.37
N LYS A 216 -16.06 -12.04 -10.22
CA LYS A 216 -16.99 -13.14 -9.97
C LYS A 216 -18.10 -13.01 -11.02
N GLN A 217 -18.25 -14.02 -11.87
CA GLN A 217 -19.41 -14.16 -12.74
C GLN A 217 -20.65 -14.41 -11.90
#